data_05b3055c67d5f100172fb734edfb4621
#
_entry.id   05b3055c67d5f100172fb734edfb4621
#
_cell.length_a   1.000
_cell.length_b   1.000
_cell.length_c   1.000
_cell.angle_alpha   90.00
_cell.angle_beta   90.00
_cell.angle_gamma   90.00
#
_symmetry.space_group_name_H-M   'P 1'
#
loop_
_entity.id
_entity.type
_entity.pdbx_description
1 polymer ?
#
loop_
_entity_poly.entity_id
_entity_poly.type
_entity_poly.pdbx_seq_one_letter_code
_entity_poly.pdbx_strand_id
1 'polypeptide(L)'
;MELTIRTAKQAGAAIRRIRRSQSLTQGDLGEKMHVRQATVSKLEAGEPATQLRILMDALVALDLELVIRPRTSTSVSDIEDIF
;
A
#
# COMPACT_ATOMS: atom_id res chain seq x y z
N MET A 1 6.22 11.59 -5.31
CA MET A 1 6.73 10.20 -5.44
C MET A 1 5.60 9.26 -5.76
N GLU A 2 5.79 8.41 -6.73
CA GLU A 2 4.77 7.46 -7.16
C GLU A 2 5.32 6.04 -7.06
N LEU A 3 4.56 5.14 -6.47
CA LEU A 3 4.93 3.73 -6.32
C LEU A 3 3.89 2.85 -7.03
N THR A 4 4.37 1.99 -7.92
CA THR A 4 3.51 1.04 -8.62
C THR A 4 3.39 -0.25 -7.80
N ILE A 5 2.16 -0.64 -7.50
CA ILE A 5 1.86 -1.78 -6.64
C ILE A 5 1.08 -2.81 -7.44
N ARG A 6 1.57 -4.05 -7.48
CA ARG A 6 0.96 -5.16 -8.21
C ARG A 6 0.65 -6.37 -7.33
N THR A 7 1.13 -6.37 -6.08
CA THR A 7 0.91 -7.48 -5.14
C THR A 7 0.62 -6.93 -3.75
N ALA A 8 0.02 -7.77 -2.90
CA ALA A 8 -0.21 -7.40 -1.50
C ALA A 8 1.10 -7.08 -0.78
N LYS A 9 2.16 -7.84 -1.09
CA LYS A 9 3.47 -7.63 -0.50
C LYS A 9 4.05 -6.27 -0.89
N GLN A 10 3.91 -5.88 -2.16
CA GLN A 10 4.35 -4.57 -2.63
C GLN A 10 3.53 -3.45 -1.97
N ALA A 11 2.23 -3.66 -1.79
CA ALA A 11 1.37 -2.69 -1.11
C ALA A 11 1.85 -2.45 0.32
N GLY A 12 2.13 -3.52 1.06
CA GLY A 12 2.65 -3.42 2.42
C GLY A 12 3.99 -2.71 2.48
N ALA A 13 4.91 -3.04 1.58
CA ALA A 13 6.22 -2.42 1.50
C ALA A 13 6.11 -0.92 1.20
N ALA A 14 5.19 -0.52 0.32
CA ALA A 14 4.95 0.88 -0.02
C ALA A 14 4.44 1.66 1.20
N ILE A 15 3.48 1.12 1.93
CA ILE A 15 2.94 1.73 3.16
C ILE A 15 4.08 1.94 4.17
N ARG A 16 4.90 0.91 4.38
CA ARG A 16 6.04 1.01 5.30
C ARG A 16 7.02 2.11 4.89
N ARG A 17 7.36 2.16 3.60
CA ARG A 17 8.29 3.17 3.07
C ARG A 17 7.76 4.58 3.30
N ILE A 18 6.50 4.82 2.98
CA ILE A 18 5.89 6.13 3.12
C ILE A 18 5.73 6.51 4.59
N ARG A 19 5.31 5.55 5.43
CA ARG A 19 5.24 5.77 6.87
C ARG A 19 6.58 6.24 7.43
N ARG A 20 7.67 5.56 7.07
CA ARG A 20 9.01 5.92 7.51
C ARG A 20 9.45 7.30 6.99
N SER A 21 9.08 7.63 5.75
CA SER A 21 9.40 8.94 5.18
C SER A 21 8.70 10.07 5.93
N GLN A 22 7.59 9.78 6.60
CA GLN A 22 6.86 10.73 7.43
C GLN A 22 7.28 10.68 8.90
N SER A 23 8.35 9.93 9.22
CA SER A 23 8.89 9.79 10.59
C SER A 23 7.89 9.20 11.58
N LEU A 24 7.02 8.31 11.11
CA LEU A 24 6.02 7.64 11.95
C LEU A 24 6.47 6.21 12.27
N THR A 25 6.24 5.79 13.52
CA THR A 25 6.37 4.38 13.91
C THR A 25 5.11 3.62 13.50
N GLN A 26 5.15 2.29 13.57
CA GLN A 26 3.94 1.48 13.37
C GLN A 26 2.86 1.83 14.41
N GLY A 27 3.27 2.07 15.65
CA GLY A 27 2.36 2.51 16.70
C GLY A 27 1.71 3.85 16.39
N ASP A 28 2.50 4.81 15.89
CA ASP A 28 1.98 6.12 15.50
C ASP A 28 0.93 5.99 14.38
N LEU A 29 1.21 5.18 13.37
CA LEU A 29 0.26 4.94 12.29
C LEU A 29 -1.00 4.24 12.81
N GLY A 30 -0.83 3.26 13.70
CA GLY A 30 -1.96 2.58 14.32
C GLY A 30 -2.88 3.55 15.06
N GLU A 31 -2.31 4.51 15.80
CA GLU A 31 -3.09 5.55 16.47
C GLU A 31 -3.88 6.40 15.48
N LYS A 32 -3.24 6.82 14.38
CA LYS A 32 -3.92 7.60 13.35
C LYS A 32 -5.07 6.83 12.71
N MET A 33 -4.93 5.52 12.56
CA MET A 33 -5.93 4.65 11.96
C MET A 33 -6.96 4.13 12.96
N HIS A 34 -6.75 4.34 14.26
CA HIS A 34 -7.55 3.75 15.33
C HIS A 34 -7.53 2.21 15.29
N VAL A 35 -6.33 1.65 15.02
CA VAL A 35 -6.10 0.20 15.04
C VAL A 35 -4.85 -0.10 15.87
N ARG A 36 -4.68 -1.37 16.21
CA ARG A 36 -3.51 -1.83 16.98
C ARG A 36 -2.27 -1.86 16.09
N GLN A 37 -1.10 -1.73 16.70
CA GLN A 37 0.18 -1.86 16.00
C GLN A 37 0.27 -3.18 15.23
N ALA A 38 -0.23 -4.28 15.81
CA ALA A 38 -0.22 -5.59 15.14
C ALA A 38 -0.96 -5.57 13.80
N THR A 39 -2.03 -4.78 13.69
CA THR A 39 -2.76 -4.61 12.43
C THR A 39 -1.90 -3.91 11.39
N VAL A 40 -1.19 -2.87 11.78
CA VAL A 40 -0.25 -2.15 10.89
C VAL A 40 0.88 -3.08 10.47
N SER A 41 1.42 -3.86 11.41
CA SER A 41 2.50 -4.82 11.13
C SER A 41 2.07 -5.84 10.07
N LYS A 42 0.86 -6.39 10.18
CA LYS A 42 0.32 -7.35 9.19
C LYS A 42 0.12 -6.70 7.82
N LEU A 43 -0.41 -5.48 7.79
CA LEU A 43 -0.57 -4.74 6.55
C LEU A 43 0.77 -4.55 5.85
N GLU A 44 1.78 -4.09 6.58
CA GLU A 44 3.12 -3.83 6.04
C GLU A 44 3.85 -5.11 5.63
N ALA A 45 3.53 -6.23 6.26
CA ALA A 45 4.07 -7.54 5.86
C ALA A 45 3.43 -8.09 4.58
N GLY A 46 2.38 -7.45 4.08
CA GLY A 46 1.70 -7.89 2.87
C GLY A 46 0.78 -9.06 3.08
N GLU A 47 0.15 -9.16 4.26
CA GLU A 47 -0.78 -10.23 4.58
C GLU A 47 -1.95 -10.23 3.58
N PRO A 48 -2.13 -11.30 2.77
CA PRO A 48 -3.18 -11.32 1.75
C PRO A 48 -4.59 -11.21 2.32
N ALA A 49 -4.79 -11.65 3.55
CA ALA A 49 -6.11 -11.59 4.21
C ALA A 49 -6.43 -10.22 4.80
N THR A 50 -5.54 -9.24 4.66
CA THR A 50 -5.79 -7.88 5.14
C THR A 50 -7.05 -7.32 4.48
N GLN A 51 -7.97 -6.82 5.30
CA GLN A 51 -9.19 -6.22 4.77
C GLN A 51 -8.88 -4.95 3.98
N LEU A 52 -9.60 -4.75 2.87
CA LEU A 52 -9.44 -3.55 2.05
C LEU A 52 -9.64 -2.27 2.89
N ARG A 53 -10.56 -2.29 3.85
CA ARG A 53 -10.80 -1.15 4.74
C ARG A 53 -9.52 -0.72 5.46
N ILE A 54 -8.71 -1.69 5.93
CA ILE A 54 -7.46 -1.38 6.64
C ILE A 54 -6.47 -0.68 5.69
N LEU A 55 -6.36 -1.16 4.46
CA LEU A 55 -5.52 -0.49 3.46
C LEU A 55 -6.02 0.93 3.20
N MET A 56 -7.31 1.12 3.00
CA MET A 56 -7.89 2.43 2.73
C MET A 56 -7.69 3.39 3.91
N ASP A 57 -7.84 2.90 5.14
CA ASP A 57 -7.60 3.72 6.33
C ASP A 57 -6.13 4.16 6.42
N ALA A 58 -5.19 3.28 6.06
CA ALA A 58 -3.77 3.61 6.02
C ALA A 58 -3.47 4.70 5.00
N LEU A 59 -4.08 4.63 3.82
CA LEU A 59 -3.92 5.64 2.78
C LEU A 59 -4.39 7.01 3.28
N VAL A 60 -5.56 7.06 3.91
CA VAL A 60 -6.08 8.31 4.49
C VAL A 60 -5.13 8.85 5.55
N ALA A 61 -4.66 7.99 6.46
CA ALA A 61 -3.78 8.39 7.55
C ALA A 61 -2.44 8.94 7.07
N LEU A 62 -1.95 8.45 5.93
CA LEU A 62 -0.67 8.87 5.34
C LEU A 62 -0.84 9.93 4.25
N ASP A 63 -2.06 10.42 4.06
CA ASP A 63 -2.40 11.43 3.02
C ASP A 63 -2.08 10.92 1.61
N LEU A 64 -2.50 9.69 1.34
CA LEU A 64 -2.32 9.02 0.05
C LEU A 64 -3.68 8.73 -0.59
N GLU A 65 -3.66 8.45 -1.88
CA GLU A 65 -4.84 8.02 -2.61
C GLU A 65 -4.53 6.78 -3.44
N LEU A 66 -5.57 6.00 -3.72
CA LEU A 66 -5.48 4.84 -4.59
C LEU A 66 -5.94 5.23 -5.99
N VAL A 67 -5.12 4.92 -6.99
CA VAL A 67 -5.42 5.20 -8.40
C VAL A 67 -5.49 3.88 -9.16
N ILE A 68 -6.50 3.74 -10.00
CA ILE A 68 -6.63 2.58 -10.89
C ILE A 68 -6.34 3.05 -12.31
N ARG A 69 -5.37 2.39 -12.95
CA ARG A 69 -5.00 2.70 -14.33
C ARG A 69 -4.61 1.40 -15.05
N PRO A 70 -4.64 1.38 -16.38
CA PRO A 70 -4.11 0.23 -17.10
C PRO A 70 -2.68 -0.06 -16.67
N ARG A 71 -2.33 -1.34 -16.60
CA ARG A 71 -0.98 -1.75 -16.21
C ARG A 71 0.04 -1.21 -17.20
N THR A 72 1.10 -0.58 -16.69
CA THR A 72 2.19 -0.08 -17.52
C THR A 72 2.92 -1.27 -18.14
N SER A 73 3.11 -1.20 -19.48
CA SER A 73 3.84 -2.22 -20.22
C SER A 73 5.13 -1.63 -20.77
N THR A 74 6.23 -2.39 -20.68
CA THR A 74 7.53 -2.00 -21.20
C THR A 74 7.94 -2.83 -22.42
N SER A 75 7.13 -3.80 -22.84
CA SER A 75 7.42 -4.66 -23.98
C SER A 75 6.24 -4.69 -24.94
N VAL A 76 6.56 -4.95 -26.23
CA VAL A 76 5.55 -5.06 -27.29
C VAL A 76 4.62 -6.25 -27.02
N SER A 77 5.14 -7.36 -26.49
CA SER A 77 4.33 -8.52 -26.18
C SER A 77 3.30 -8.23 -25.09
N ASP A 78 3.66 -7.43 -24.09
CA ASP A 78 2.71 -7.03 -23.05
C ASP A 78 1.60 -6.16 -23.62
N ILE A 79 1.93 -5.30 -24.58
CA ILE A 79 0.95 -4.45 -25.26
C ILE A 79 -0.01 -5.30 -26.11
N GLU A 80 0.51 -6.31 -26.77
CA GLU A 80 -0.30 -7.24 -27.58
C GLU A 80 -1.26 -8.04 -26.70
N ASP A 81 -0.86 -8.43 -25.50
CA ASP A 81 -1.70 -9.17 -24.57
C ASP A 81 -2.88 -8.34 -24.05
N ILE A 82 -2.81 -7.03 -24.11
CA ILE A 82 -3.88 -6.12 -23.68
C ILE A 82 -4.95 -6.01 -24.77
N PHE A 83 -4.58 -6.14 -25.99
CA PHE A 83 -5.45 -6.03 -27.15
C PHE A 83 -5.77 -7.38 -27.77
#